data_74717af68fc7fcfff33742a5ab0a3d39
#
_entry.id   74717af68fc7fcfff33742a5ab0a3d39
#
_cell.length_a   1.000
_cell.length_b   1.000
_cell.length_c   1.000
_cell.angle_alpha   90.00
_cell.angle_beta   90.00
_cell.angle_gamma   90.00
#
_symmetry.space_group_name_H-M   'P 1'
#
loop_
_entity.id
_entity.type
_entity.pdbx_description
1 polymer ?
#
loop_
_entity_poly.entity_id
_entity_poly.type
_entity_poly.pdbx_seq_one_letter_code
_entity_poly.pdbx_strand_id
1 'polypeptide(L)'
;TAALTAGREDIFTLSMHAEKNFPVRKARSTLDIALPDGTGDDAYLSTLEAHLPRVLDEFGPDVVLYQAGVDPHANDKLGRLALSDEGLQRRDSYVVSEARRRGLPIASALGGGYGTEPRLVAERHARSMIAMAQENAHYGDASQK
;
A
#
# COMPACT_ATOMS: atom_id res chain seq x y z
N THR A 1 10.93 3.19 7.28
CA THR A 1 11.62 3.41 5.98
C THR A 1 12.05 4.87 5.86
N ALA A 2 11.16 5.84 5.82
CA ALA A 2 11.47 7.25 5.56
C ALA A 2 12.63 7.82 6.41
N ALA A 3 12.70 7.50 7.71
CA ALA A 3 13.80 7.96 8.57
C ALA A 3 15.17 7.33 8.20
N LEU A 4 15.17 6.10 7.65
CA LEU A 4 16.40 5.40 7.26
C LEU A 4 16.89 5.83 5.87
N THR A 5 16.00 6.40 5.06
CA THR A 5 16.29 6.82 3.68
C THR A 5 16.33 8.34 3.54
N ALA A 6 16.31 9.06 4.67
CA ALA A 6 16.38 10.52 4.66
C ALA A 6 17.66 11.02 3.96
N GLY A 7 17.50 11.94 3.00
CA GLY A 7 18.62 12.49 2.22
C GLY A 7 19.08 11.62 1.04
N ARG A 8 18.42 10.48 0.77
CA ARG A 8 18.67 9.64 -0.40
C ARG A 8 17.80 10.11 -1.57
N GLU A 9 18.41 10.63 -2.63
CA GLU A 9 17.70 11.07 -3.85
C GLU A 9 17.33 9.90 -4.77
N ASP A 10 17.99 8.76 -4.61
CA ASP A 10 17.74 7.52 -5.34
C ASP A 10 16.61 6.66 -4.71
N ILE A 11 15.99 7.13 -3.62
CA ILE A 11 14.88 6.44 -2.95
C ILE A 11 13.70 7.39 -2.77
N PHE A 12 12.59 7.11 -3.44
CA PHE A 12 11.33 7.80 -3.20
C PHE A 12 10.50 7.05 -2.15
N THR A 13 9.98 7.75 -1.17
CA THR A 13 9.06 7.19 -0.17
C THR A 13 7.68 7.82 -0.29
N LEU A 14 6.66 6.99 -0.57
CA LEU A 14 5.25 7.37 -0.55
C LEU A 14 4.59 6.76 0.68
N SER A 15 3.92 7.57 1.48
CA SER A 15 3.17 7.12 2.65
C SER A 15 1.74 7.63 2.60
N MET A 16 0.77 6.72 2.63
CA MET A 16 -0.65 7.03 2.84
C MET A 16 -1.07 6.53 4.21
N HIS A 17 -1.55 7.42 5.06
CA HIS A 17 -1.85 7.09 6.45
C HIS A 17 -2.94 8.00 7.02
N ALA A 18 -3.62 7.54 8.07
CA ALA A 18 -4.50 8.43 8.82
C ALA A 18 -3.68 9.53 9.52
N GLU A 19 -4.15 10.76 9.43
CA GLU A 19 -3.44 11.93 9.96
C GLU A 19 -3.02 11.76 11.43
N LYS A 20 -3.93 11.21 12.25
CA LYS A 20 -3.77 11.12 13.71
C LYS A 20 -3.37 9.73 14.22
N ASN A 21 -3.01 8.75 13.34
CA ASN A 21 -2.57 7.46 13.83
C ASN A 21 -1.17 7.53 14.46
N PHE A 22 -0.82 6.49 15.21
CA PHE A 22 0.52 6.34 15.80
C PHE A 22 1.58 6.09 14.70
N PRO A 23 2.81 6.62 14.85
CA PRO A 23 3.26 7.55 15.88
C PRO A 23 2.79 8.99 15.59
N VAL A 24 2.54 9.77 16.66
CA VAL A 24 2.10 11.17 16.56
C VAL A 24 3.12 12.01 15.78
N ARG A 25 4.41 11.79 16.03
CA ARG A 25 5.50 12.34 15.25
C ARG A 25 5.88 11.35 14.15
N LYS A 26 5.41 11.58 12.95
CA LYS A 26 5.76 10.77 11.79
C LYS A 26 7.11 11.19 11.19
N ALA A 27 7.89 10.23 10.71
CA ALA A 27 9.01 10.53 9.84
C ALA A 27 8.47 11.10 8.52
N ARG A 28 9.18 12.07 7.95
CA ARG A 28 8.78 12.67 6.65
C ARG A 28 9.22 11.76 5.52
N SER A 29 8.24 11.35 4.73
CA SER A 29 8.46 10.70 3.45
C SER A 29 8.72 11.74 2.35
N THR A 30 9.12 11.29 1.16
CA THR A 30 9.20 12.17 -0.01
C THR A 30 7.81 12.73 -0.34
N LEU A 31 6.77 11.87 -0.22
CA LEU A 31 5.36 12.28 -0.30
C LEU A 31 4.58 11.63 0.83
N ASP A 32 4.05 12.45 1.73
CA ASP A 32 3.11 12.03 2.77
C ASP A 32 1.69 12.48 2.40
N ILE A 33 0.76 11.54 2.37
CA ILE A 33 -0.67 11.77 2.14
C ILE A 33 -1.41 11.44 3.43
N ALA A 34 -1.68 12.48 4.19
CA ALA A 34 -2.44 12.38 5.43
C ALA A 34 -3.95 12.34 5.11
N LEU A 35 -4.61 11.25 5.46
CA LEU A 35 -6.03 11.05 5.25
C LEU A 35 -6.81 11.32 6.55
N PRO A 36 -8.05 11.82 6.47
CA PRO A 36 -8.92 11.92 7.63
C PRO A 36 -9.12 10.56 8.32
N ASP A 37 -9.25 10.58 9.64
CA ASP A 37 -9.64 9.38 10.39
C ASP A 37 -10.99 8.85 9.85
N GLY A 38 -11.14 7.55 9.71
CA GLY A 38 -12.34 6.93 9.18
C GLY A 38 -12.46 6.94 7.65
N THR A 39 -11.41 7.34 6.91
CA THR A 39 -11.39 7.24 5.45
C THR A 39 -11.61 5.79 5.03
N GLY A 40 -12.67 5.54 4.27
CA GLY A 40 -13.06 4.24 3.72
C GLY A 40 -12.51 3.99 2.32
N ASP A 41 -12.98 2.89 1.71
CA ASP A 41 -12.44 2.34 0.46
C ASP A 41 -12.38 3.34 -0.68
N ASP A 42 -13.50 3.94 -1.05
CA ASP A 42 -13.56 4.78 -2.25
C ASP A 42 -12.68 6.02 -2.17
N ALA A 43 -12.67 6.69 -1.02
CA ALA A 43 -11.83 7.88 -0.81
C ALA A 43 -10.34 7.50 -0.77
N TYR A 44 -10.01 6.36 -0.13
CA TYR A 44 -8.65 5.85 -0.09
C TYR A 44 -8.15 5.49 -1.49
N LEU A 45 -8.92 4.69 -2.23
CA LEU A 45 -8.55 4.22 -3.56
C LEU A 45 -8.46 5.37 -4.56
N SER A 46 -9.42 6.28 -4.57
CA SER A 46 -9.36 7.49 -5.40
C SER A 46 -8.11 8.32 -5.15
N THR A 47 -7.70 8.44 -3.87
CA THR A 47 -6.46 9.15 -3.52
C THR A 47 -5.22 8.39 -4.02
N LEU A 48 -5.19 7.06 -3.87
CA LEU A 48 -4.11 6.22 -4.36
C LEU A 48 -3.98 6.32 -5.89
N GLU A 49 -5.09 6.25 -6.59
CA GLU A 49 -5.19 6.37 -8.05
C GLU A 49 -4.72 7.73 -8.57
N ALA A 50 -4.96 8.79 -7.82
CA ALA A 50 -4.52 10.13 -8.20
C ALA A 50 -3.00 10.35 -8.03
N HIS A 51 -2.33 9.59 -7.16
CA HIS A 51 -0.94 9.87 -6.79
C HIS A 51 0.05 8.81 -7.27
N LEU A 52 -0.28 7.52 -7.12
CA LEU A 52 0.67 6.44 -7.40
C LEU A 52 1.19 6.43 -8.84
N PRO A 53 0.34 6.54 -9.88
CA PRO A 53 0.80 6.57 -11.27
C PRO A 53 1.79 7.69 -11.51
N ARG A 54 1.47 8.89 -11.04
CA ARG A 54 2.31 10.07 -11.20
C ARG A 54 3.68 9.90 -10.55
N VAL A 55 3.71 9.36 -9.32
CA VAL A 55 4.97 9.08 -8.60
C VAL A 55 5.83 8.09 -9.38
N LEU A 56 5.24 7.00 -9.89
CA LEU A 56 5.97 6.01 -10.67
C LEU A 56 6.52 6.58 -11.99
N ASP A 57 5.75 7.44 -12.64
CA ASP A 57 6.14 8.04 -13.93
C ASP A 57 7.19 9.15 -13.76
N GLU A 58 7.06 9.99 -12.73
CA GLU A 58 7.98 11.13 -12.50
C GLU A 58 9.30 10.69 -11.88
N PHE A 59 9.27 9.73 -10.94
CA PHE A 59 10.49 9.25 -10.28
C PHE A 59 11.23 8.19 -11.11
N GLY A 60 10.50 7.33 -11.83
CA GLY A 60 11.07 6.27 -12.68
C GLY A 60 11.88 5.24 -11.89
N PRO A 61 11.31 4.54 -10.89
CA PRO A 61 12.06 3.60 -10.07
C PRO A 61 12.47 2.35 -10.86
N ASP A 62 13.58 1.73 -10.48
CA ASP A 62 13.99 0.40 -10.97
C ASP A 62 13.23 -0.74 -10.29
N VAL A 63 12.71 -0.51 -9.08
CA VAL A 63 12.01 -1.51 -8.26
C VAL A 63 11.02 -0.83 -7.32
N VAL A 64 9.88 -1.47 -7.09
CA VAL A 64 8.89 -1.05 -6.10
C VAL A 64 8.97 -1.95 -4.87
N LEU A 65 9.14 -1.36 -3.70
CA LEU A 65 9.04 -2.05 -2.41
C LEU A 65 7.72 -1.65 -1.75
N TYR A 66 6.78 -2.58 -1.66
CA TYR A 66 5.43 -2.32 -1.20
C TYR A 66 5.17 -2.87 0.19
N GLN A 67 4.88 -1.98 1.13
CA GLN A 67 4.43 -2.33 2.47
C GLN A 67 2.91 -2.58 2.45
N ALA A 68 2.51 -3.85 2.36
CA ALA A 68 1.12 -4.30 2.27
C ALA A 68 0.51 -4.53 3.66
N GLY A 69 0.58 -3.54 4.53
CA GLY A 69 0.01 -3.61 5.87
C GLY A 69 -1.51 -3.71 5.87
N VAL A 70 -2.09 -4.44 6.83
CA VAL A 70 -3.55 -4.60 6.98
C VAL A 70 -4.16 -3.73 8.09
N ASP A 71 -3.36 -2.92 8.74
CA ASP A 71 -3.79 -1.94 9.74
C ASP A 71 -4.69 -0.79 9.22
N PRO A 72 -4.81 -0.51 7.89
CA PRO A 72 -5.86 0.37 7.39
C PRO A 72 -7.28 -0.17 7.52
N HIS A 73 -7.46 -1.43 7.90
CA HIS A 73 -8.78 -2.05 8.04
C HIS A 73 -9.60 -1.44 9.19
N ALA A 74 -10.92 -1.31 8.97
CA ALA A 74 -11.88 -0.73 9.93
C ALA A 74 -11.87 -1.37 11.33
N ASN A 75 -11.47 -2.64 11.46
CA ASN A 75 -11.39 -3.37 12.73
C ASN A 75 -9.99 -3.34 13.36
N ASP A 76 -9.07 -2.53 12.84
CA ASP A 76 -7.77 -2.36 13.47
C ASP A 76 -7.87 -1.42 14.68
N LYS A 77 -7.09 -1.72 15.73
CA LYS A 77 -7.12 -0.92 16.97
C LYS A 77 -6.21 0.29 16.95
N LEU A 78 -5.16 0.25 16.16
CA LEU A 78 -4.14 1.31 16.08
C LEU A 78 -4.26 2.10 14.78
N GLY A 79 -4.72 1.44 13.71
CA GLY A 79 -5.11 2.08 12.48
C GLY A 79 -6.35 2.97 12.69
N ARG A 80 -6.43 4.06 11.98
CA ARG A 80 -7.56 5.00 12.05
C ARG A 80 -8.27 5.19 10.71
N LEU A 81 -7.90 4.40 9.72
CA LEU A 81 -8.63 4.27 8.47
C LEU A 81 -9.76 3.26 8.63
N ALA A 82 -10.64 3.15 7.65
CA ALA A 82 -11.82 2.31 7.72
C ALA A 82 -12.02 1.48 6.43
N LEU A 83 -10.93 0.90 5.91
CA LEU A 83 -11.02 0.02 4.75
C LEU A 83 -11.71 -1.29 5.10
N SER A 84 -12.46 -1.81 4.14
CA SER A 84 -13.02 -3.16 4.20
C SER A 84 -11.97 -4.22 3.77
N ASP A 85 -12.30 -5.50 3.94
CA ASP A 85 -11.50 -6.60 3.39
C ASP A 85 -11.36 -6.49 1.86
N GLU A 86 -12.41 -6.06 1.16
CA GLU A 86 -12.41 -5.82 -0.28
C GLU A 86 -11.55 -4.60 -0.64
N GLY A 87 -11.64 -3.52 0.13
CA GLY A 87 -10.84 -2.31 -0.05
C GLY A 87 -9.34 -2.61 0.05
N LEU A 88 -8.93 -3.45 1.01
CA LEU A 88 -7.53 -3.89 1.11
C LEU A 88 -7.10 -4.67 -0.14
N GLN A 89 -7.91 -5.62 -0.63
CA GLN A 89 -7.59 -6.40 -1.81
C GLN A 89 -7.50 -5.52 -3.07
N ARG A 90 -8.45 -4.61 -3.27
CA ARG A 90 -8.44 -3.65 -4.39
C ARG A 90 -7.20 -2.76 -4.35
N ARG A 91 -6.80 -2.28 -3.19
CA ARG A 91 -5.56 -1.52 -2.99
C ARG A 91 -4.35 -2.33 -3.45
N ASP A 92 -4.25 -3.58 -2.99
CA ASP A 92 -3.09 -4.44 -3.24
C ASP A 92 -2.99 -4.83 -4.71
N SER A 93 -4.11 -5.21 -5.34
CA SER A 93 -4.17 -5.48 -6.77
C SER A 93 -3.80 -4.24 -7.58
N TYR A 94 -4.31 -3.07 -7.21
CA TYR A 94 -4.01 -1.83 -7.91
C TYR A 94 -2.52 -1.47 -7.87
N VAL A 95 -1.87 -1.59 -6.71
CA VAL A 95 -0.42 -1.31 -6.59
C VAL A 95 0.40 -2.25 -7.46
N VAL A 96 0.08 -3.55 -7.47
CA VAL A 96 0.76 -4.53 -8.33
C VAL A 96 0.52 -4.22 -9.80
N SER A 97 -0.72 -3.94 -10.19
CA SER A 97 -1.12 -3.56 -11.55
C SER A 97 -0.32 -2.35 -12.05
N GLU A 98 -0.23 -1.30 -11.26
CA GLU A 98 0.50 -0.08 -11.63
C GLU A 98 2.01 -0.32 -11.85
N ALA A 99 2.63 -1.14 -11.00
CA ALA A 99 4.02 -1.54 -11.17
C ALA A 99 4.21 -2.41 -12.43
N ARG A 100 3.37 -3.43 -12.60
CA ARG A 100 3.48 -4.40 -13.70
C ARG A 100 3.21 -3.78 -15.07
N ARG A 101 2.24 -2.87 -15.18
CA ARG A 101 1.98 -2.13 -16.44
C ARG A 101 3.18 -1.32 -16.92
N ARG A 102 4.08 -0.94 -16.00
CA ARG A 102 5.33 -0.22 -16.30
C ARG A 102 6.54 -1.15 -16.44
N GLY A 103 6.34 -2.47 -16.34
CA GLY A 103 7.43 -3.44 -16.36
C GLY A 103 8.31 -3.42 -15.11
N LEU A 104 7.87 -2.78 -14.03
CA LEU A 104 8.64 -2.64 -12.80
C LEU A 104 8.59 -3.93 -11.96
N PRO A 105 9.73 -4.43 -11.49
CA PRO A 105 9.77 -5.43 -10.44
C PRO A 105 9.11 -4.88 -9.16
N ILE A 106 8.34 -5.72 -8.47
CA ILE A 106 7.72 -5.37 -7.21
C ILE A 106 7.94 -6.47 -6.17
N ALA A 107 8.33 -6.08 -4.97
CA ALA A 107 8.37 -6.94 -3.80
C ALA A 107 7.48 -6.37 -2.69
N SER A 108 6.71 -7.22 -2.03
CA SER A 108 5.82 -6.83 -0.95
C SER A 108 6.25 -7.40 0.40
N ALA A 109 5.94 -6.68 1.47
CA ALA A 109 6.13 -7.12 2.84
C ALA A 109 4.81 -7.01 3.62
N LEU A 110 4.57 -7.97 4.51
CA LEU A 110 3.49 -7.90 5.48
C LEU A 110 3.80 -6.81 6.52
N GLY A 111 2.77 -6.21 7.08
CA GLY A 111 2.91 -5.22 8.15
C GLY A 111 1.59 -4.90 8.82
N GLY A 112 1.65 -4.38 10.04
CA GLY A 112 0.47 -3.99 10.79
C GLY A 112 -0.47 -5.16 11.15
N GLY A 113 -1.71 -4.83 11.50
CA GLY A 113 -2.71 -5.82 11.85
C GLY A 113 -2.82 -6.01 13.36
N TYR A 114 -3.41 -5.02 14.02
CA TYR A 114 -3.58 -4.95 15.48
C TYR A 114 -5.05 -5.22 15.88
N GLY A 115 -5.72 -6.09 15.12
CA GLY A 115 -7.09 -6.51 15.40
C GLY A 115 -7.20 -7.38 16.69
N THR A 116 -8.42 -7.53 17.21
CA THR A 116 -8.70 -8.36 18.41
C THR A 116 -8.60 -9.85 18.12
N GLU A 117 -8.86 -10.25 16.89
CA GLU A 117 -8.93 -11.64 16.45
C GLU A 117 -7.73 -11.97 15.54
N PRO A 118 -6.68 -12.62 16.08
CA PRO A 118 -5.47 -12.93 15.31
C PRO A 118 -5.72 -13.72 14.03
N ARG A 119 -6.73 -14.61 14.06
CA ARG A 119 -7.13 -15.39 12.89
C ARG A 119 -7.61 -14.50 11.75
N LEU A 120 -8.48 -13.54 12.03
CA LEU A 120 -8.98 -12.62 11.00
C LEU A 120 -7.87 -11.73 10.44
N VAL A 121 -6.91 -11.33 11.27
CA VAL A 121 -5.72 -10.59 10.82
C VAL A 121 -4.89 -11.46 9.87
N ALA A 122 -4.64 -12.72 10.23
CA ALA A 122 -3.91 -13.65 9.36
C ALA A 122 -4.65 -13.93 8.04
N GLU A 123 -5.97 -14.08 8.08
CA GLU A 123 -6.80 -14.24 6.88
C GLU A 123 -6.72 -13.01 5.96
N ARG A 124 -6.69 -11.79 6.51
CA ARG A 124 -6.49 -10.56 5.72
C ARG A 124 -5.13 -10.55 5.02
N HIS A 125 -4.07 -10.86 5.75
CA HIS A 125 -2.74 -10.98 5.15
C HIS A 125 -2.70 -12.02 4.03
N ALA A 126 -3.31 -13.20 4.25
CA ALA A 126 -3.38 -14.23 3.21
C ALA A 126 -4.15 -13.75 1.98
N ARG A 127 -5.30 -13.08 2.15
CA ARG A 127 -6.07 -12.50 1.04
C ARG A 127 -5.29 -11.44 0.26
N SER A 128 -4.58 -10.54 0.95
CA SER A 128 -3.68 -9.57 0.33
C SER A 128 -2.62 -10.25 -0.52
N MET A 129 -1.95 -11.28 -0.01
CA MET A 129 -0.94 -12.02 -0.76
C MET A 129 -1.53 -12.73 -1.98
N ILE A 130 -2.71 -13.34 -1.83
CA ILE A 130 -3.42 -14.01 -2.94
C ILE A 130 -3.80 -12.98 -4.01
N ALA A 131 -4.37 -11.85 -3.64
CA ALA A 131 -4.76 -10.79 -4.57
C ALA A 131 -3.56 -10.28 -5.37
N MET A 132 -2.44 -10.00 -4.71
CA MET A 132 -1.21 -9.58 -5.36
C MET A 132 -0.63 -10.65 -6.29
N ALA A 133 -0.65 -11.92 -5.89
CA ALA A 133 -0.16 -13.02 -6.71
C ALA A 133 -1.02 -13.23 -7.96
N GLN A 134 -2.35 -13.15 -7.83
CA GLN A 134 -3.28 -13.26 -8.96
C GLN A 134 -3.08 -12.10 -9.95
N GLU A 135 -2.96 -10.88 -9.47
CA GLU A 135 -2.71 -9.71 -10.31
C GLU A 135 -1.36 -9.83 -11.03
N ASN A 136 -0.31 -10.26 -10.33
CA ASN A 136 1.00 -10.45 -10.94
C ASN A 136 0.98 -11.55 -12.03
N ALA A 137 0.25 -12.65 -11.84
CA ALA A 137 0.12 -13.72 -12.83
C ALA A 137 -0.58 -13.23 -14.11
N HIS A 138 -1.59 -12.37 -13.98
CA HIS A 138 -2.28 -11.77 -15.12
C HIS A 138 -1.33 -11.05 -16.09
N TYR A 139 -0.30 -10.37 -15.58
CA TYR A 139 0.71 -9.70 -16.41
C TYR A 139 1.81 -10.65 -16.92
N GLY A 140 2.08 -11.78 -16.25
CA GLY A 140 3.05 -12.79 -16.68
C GLY A 140 2.65 -13.46 -17.98
N ASP A 141 1.39 -13.83 -18.11
CA ASP A 141 0.84 -14.50 -19.30
C ASP A 141 0.74 -13.57 -20.52
N ALA A 142 0.55 -12.27 -20.30
CA ALA A 142 0.48 -11.29 -21.38
C ALA A 142 1.83 -11.00 -22.05
N SER A 143 2.95 -11.27 -21.37
CA SER A 143 4.31 -11.02 -21.84
C SER A 143 4.89 -12.16 -22.70
N GLN A 144 4.17 -13.28 -22.85
CA GLN A 144 4.59 -14.46 -23.61
C GLN A 144 3.87 -14.61 -24.98
N LYS A 145 3.10 -13.63 -25.38
CA LYS A 145 2.45 -13.54 -26.69
C LYS A 145 3.04 -12.40 -27.53
#